data_1c2f71d0524f062dc233719b8d6b2dc8
#
_entry.id   1c2f71d0524f062dc233719b8d6b2dc8
#
_cell.length_a   1.000
_cell.length_b   1.000
_cell.length_c   1.000
_cell.angle_alpha   90.00
_cell.angle_beta   90.00
_cell.angle_gamma   90.00
#
_symmetry.space_group_name_H-M   'P 1'
#
loop_
_entity.id
_entity.type
_entity.pdbx_description
1 polymer ?
#
loop_
_entity_poly.entity_id
_entity_poly.type
_entity_poly.pdbx_seq_one_letter_code
_entity_poly.pdbx_strand_id
1 'polypeptide(L)'
;MSLVDSLSLAFTNIGNDTKSLNKKYIGTKRLHGFADRTSAVMSYDSATRSFSITQTGGVKYWFEGVEIIANSTLTIQHPAAANNYFVYFQDNSGVLSVSNSAWDLLVHVPVCLIYYDGTKGLAWEERHGNDRDRNNHRYLHETHGTQYISGLSIADYTLESSLVNSTKFSIS
;
A
#
# COMPACT_ATOMS: atom_id res chain seq x y z
N MET A 1 49.64 -20.13 20.03
CA MET A 1 48.72 -19.07 19.59
C MET A 1 49.01 -17.82 20.39
N SER A 2 49.36 -16.72 19.75
CA SER A 2 49.64 -15.46 20.46
C SER A 2 48.35 -14.80 20.95
N LEU A 3 48.46 -13.89 21.91
CA LEU A 3 47.30 -13.10 22.37
C LEU A 3 46.66 -12.32 21.21
N VAL A 4 47.48 -11.82 20.27
CA VAL A 4 47.06 -11.09 19.10
C VAL A 4 46.24 -12.00 18.17
N ASP A 5 46.68 -13.24 17.97
CA ASP A 5 45.96 -14.22 17.13
C ASP A 5 44.61 -14.57 17.74
N SER A 6 44.56 -14.72 19.06
CA SER A 6 43.30 -15.02 19.80
C SER A 6 42.30 -13.85 19.73
N LEU A 7 42.78 -12.60 19.89
CA LEU A 7 41.98 -11.40 19.76
C LEU A 7 41.46 -11.20 18.31
N SER A 8 42.32 -11.40 17.31
CA SER A 8 41.93 -11.30 15.90
C SER A 8 40.84 -12.31 15.54
N LEU A 9 40.97 -13.56 16.03
CA LEU A 9 39.95 -14.60 15.82
C LEU A 9 38.64 -14.25 16.51
N ALA A 10 38.68 -13.70 17.74
CA ALA A 10 37.51 -13.28 18.48
C ALA A 10 36.74 -12.15 17.73
N PHE A 11 37.45 -11.12 17.23
CA PHE A 11 36.81 -10.04 16.46
C PHE A 11 36.23 -10.51 15.14
N THR A 12 36.89 -11.46 14.46
CA THR A 12 36.38 -12.07 13.24
C THR A 12 35.09 -12.84 13.51
N ASN A 13 35.04 -13.60 14.59
CA ASN A 13 33.84 -14.35 14.97
C ASN A 13 32.67 -13.43 15.33
N ILE A 14 32.90 -12.38 16.13
CA ILE A 14 31.90 -11.36 16.45
C ILE A 14 31.35 -10.70 15.17
N GLY A 15 32.23 -10.35 14.22
CA GLY A 15 31.84 -9.78 12.94
C GLY A 15 30.98 -10.72 12.11
N ASN A 16 31.29 -11.99 12.09
CA ASN A 16 30.54 -13.01 11.38
C ASN A 16 29.17 -13.28 12.03
N ASP A 17 29.12 -13.33 13.36
CA ASP A 17 27.89 -13.50 14.12
C ASP A 17 26.96 -12.30 13.93
N THR A 18 27.48 -11.08 13.95
CA THR A 18 26.71 -9.86 13.67
C THR A 18 26.14 -9.84 12.25
N LYS A 19 26.93 -10.27 11.25
CA LYS A 19 26.46 -10.40 9.86
C LYS A 19 25.39 -11.47 9.73
N SER A 20 25.56 -12.61 10.41
CA SER A 20 24.59 -13.70 10.43
C SER A 20 23.27 -13.29 11.09
N LEU A 21 23.33 -12.60 12.24
CA LEU A 21 22.17 -12.07 12.94
C LEU A 21 21.45 -11.02 12.09
N ASN A 22 22.18 -10.07 11.49
CA ASN A 22 21.58 -9.09 10.60
C ASN A 22 20.90 -9.73 9.38
N LYS A 23 21.56 -10.72 8.76
CA LYS A 23 20.96 -11.47 7.63
C LYS A 23 19.70 -12.22 8.05
N LYS A 24 19.71 -12.84 9.24
CA LYS A 24 18.56 -13.54 9.80
C LYS A 24 17.43 -12.57 10.15
N TYR A 25 17.74 -11.43 10.74
CA TYR A 25 16.76 -10.40 11.09
C TYR A 25 16.16 -9.74 9.85
N ILE A 26 16.98 -9.35 8.87
CA ILE A 26 16.52 -8.78 7.59
C ILE A 26 15.75 -9.84 6.78
N GLY A 27 16.19 -11.10 6.81
CA GLY A 27 15.52 -12.21 6.13
C GLY A 27 14.17 -12.59 6.74
N THR A 28 13.90 -12.20 8.00
CA THR A 28 12.58 -12.39 8.62
C THR A 28 11.63 -11.23 8.37
N LYS A 29 12.16 -10.02 8.13
CA LYS A 29 11.36 -8.85 7.81
C LYS A 29 11.15 -8.77 6.30
N ARG A 30 10.12 -9.43 5.81
CA ARG A 30 9.72 -9.35 4.41
C ARG A 30 9.04 -8.02 4.16
N LEU A 31 9.83 -7.01 3.79
CA LEU A 31 9.32 -5.70 3.41
C LEU A 31 8.29 -5.85 2.27
N HIS A 32 7.13 -5.21 2.42
CA HIS A 32 6.03 -5.34 1.51
C HIS A 32 5.20 -4.05 1.52
N GLY A 33 5.08 -3.38 0.38
CA GLY A 33 4.46 -2.08 0.30
C GLY A 33 5.39 -0.99 -0.24
N PHE A 34 5.09 0.26 0.02
CA PHE A 34 5.83 1.42 -0.50
C PHE A 34 6.77 1.97 0.55
N ALA A 35 8.04 2.23 0.18
CA ALA A 35 8.99 2.91 1.08
C ALA A 35 8.57 4.36 1.35
N ASP A 36 8.08 5.02 0.31
CA ASP A 36 7.49 6.36 0.36
C ASP A 36 6.24 6.40 -0.52
N ARG A 37 5.08 6.31 0.11
CA ARG A 37 3.79 6.37 -0.57
C ARG A 37 3.49 7.73 -1.19
N THR A 38 4.15 8.80 -0.74
CA THR A 38 3.90 10.18 -1.19
C THR A 38 4.68 10.53 -2.45
N SER A 39 5.71 9.77 -2.80
CA SER A 39 6.58 10.05 -3.96
C SER A 39 5.93 9.76 -5.31
N ALA A 40 4.85 8.99 -5.35
CA ALA A 40 4.10 8.70 -6.56
C ALA A 40 2.73 9.41 -6.55
N VAL A 41 2.34 9.96 -7.69
CA VAL A 41 1.06 10.63 -7.90
C VAL A 41 0.07 9.66 -8.53
N MET A 42 -1.13 9.58 -7.97
CA MET A 42 -2.22 8.79 -8.51
C MET A 42 -3.24 9.69 -9.20
N SER A 43 -3.85 9.18 -10.27
CA SER A 43 -4.98 9.80 -10.94
C SER A 43 -5.99 8.75 -11.37
N TYR A 44 -7.26 9.14 -11.41
CA TYR A 44 -8.33 8.30 -11.88
C TYR A 44 -9.26 9.09 -12.78
N ASP A 45 -9.52 8.55 -13.97
CA ASP A 45 -10.49 9.08 -14.91
C ASP A 45 -11.71 8.15 -14.98
N SER A 46 -12.81 8.63 -14.44
CA SER A 46 -14.07 7.89 -14.38
C SER A 46 -14.68 7.64 -15.76
N ALA A 47 -14.49 8.55 -16.72
CA ALA A 47 -15.07 8.42 -18.07
C ALA A 47 -14.42 7.30 -18.87
N THR A 48 -13.10 7.17 -18.75
CA THR A 48 -12.32 6.10 -19.38
C THR A 48 -12.16 4.89 -18.48
N ARG A 49 -12.53 4.97 -17.22
CA ARG A 49 -12.34 3.96 -16.19
C ARG A 49 -10.86 3.59 -15.97
N SER A 50 -9.99 4.57 -16.18
CA SER A 50 -8.55 4.36 -16.15
C SER A 50 -7.94 4.92 -14.87
N PHE A 51 -7.21 4.08 -14.16
CA PHE A 51 -6.36 4.46 -13.04
C PHE A 51 -4.92 4.55 -13.51
N SER A 52 -4.20 5.57 -13.05
CA SER A 52 -2.78 5.74 -13.33
C SER A 52 -2.02 6.08 -12.06
N ILE A 53 -0.79 5.57 -11.97
CA ILE A 53 0.20 5.95 -10.95
C ILE A 53 1.49 6.35 -11.64
N THR A 54 2.06 7.50 -11.26
CA THR A 54 3.26 8.06 -11.88
C THR A 54 4.27 8.47 -10.82
N GLN A 55 5.53 8.09 -11.04
CA GLN A 55 6.66 8.50 -10.22
C GLN A 55 7.91 8.73 -11.08
N THR A 56 8.57 9.87 -10.87
CA THR A 56 9.85 10.15 -11.54
C THR A 56 10.89 9.09 -11.17
N GLY A 57 11.54 8.51 -12.18
CA GLY A 57 12.52 7.44 -11.97
C GLY A 57 11.94 6.04 -11.74
N GLY A 58 10.61 5.89 -11.93
CA GLY A 58 9.92 4.61 -11.79
C GLY A 58 9.13 4.48 -10.49
N VAL A 59 7.98 3.80 -10.55
CA VAL A 59 7.16 3.50 -9.39
C VAL A 59 7.87 2.45 -8.53
N LYS A 60 8.19 2.83 -7.29
CA LYS A 60 8.98 1.99 -6.36
C LYS A 60 8.11 1.37 -5.31
N TYR A 61 8.21 0.05 -5.19
CA TYR A 61 7.55 -0.71 -4.12
C TYR A 61 8.40 -1.92 -3.72
N TRP A 62 8.10 -2.47 -2.56
CA TRP A 62 8.74 -3.68 -2.05
C TRP A 62 7.79 -4.86 -2.16
N PHE A 63 8.29 -5.95 -2.71
CA PHE A 63 7.58 -7.21 -2.81
C PHE A 63 8.43 -8.32 -2.22
N GLU A 64 7.97 -8.92 -1.11
CA GLU A 64 8.67 -9.99 -0.39
C GLU A 64 10.14 -9.72 -0.06
N GLY A 65 10.45 -8.49 0.32
CA GLY A 65 11.81 -8.08 0.70
C GLY A 65 12.70 -7.65 -0.48
N VAL A 66 12.16 -7.62 -1.69
CA VAL A 66 12.86 -7.15 -2.89
C VAL A 66 12.29 -5.80 -3.32
N GLU A 67 13.15 -4.81 -3.54
CA GLU A 67 12.75 -3.54 -4.12
C GLU A 67 12.51 -3.70 -5.63
N ILE A 68 11.36 -3.26 -6.07
CA ILE A 68 10.95 -3.25 -7.47
C ILE A 68 10.86 -1.80 -7.93
N ILE A 69 11.45 -1.52 -9.08
CA ILE A 69 11.33 -0.24 -9.78
C ILE A 69 10.60 -0.52 -11.10
N ALA A 70 9.33 -0.21 -11.13
CA ALA A 70 8.49 -0.36 -12.32
C ALA A 70 8.63 0.82 -13.27
N ASN A 71 7.87 0.85 -14.36
CA ASN A 71 7.82 2.00 -15.26
C ASN A 71 7.39 3.28 -14.54
N SER A 72 7.83 4.43 -15.06
CA SER A 72 7.53 5.75 -14.45
C SER A 72 6.03 6.09 -14.46
N THR A 73 5.27 5.53 -15.38
CA THR A 73 3.82 5.63 -15.43
C THR A 73 3.24 4.24 -15.69
N LEU A 74 2.33 3.86 -14.83
CA LEU A 74 1.55 2.63 -14.97
C LEU A 74 0.08 3.00 -15.05
N THR A 75 -0.64 2.39 -15.98
CA THR A 75 -2.07 2.62 -16.20
C THR A 75 -2.79 1.29 -16.27
N ILE A 76 -3.97 1.22 -15.65
CA ILE A 76 -4.85 0.06 -15.75
C ILE A 76 -6.30 0.52 -15.88
N GLN A 77 -7.10 -0.21 -16.64
CA GLN A 77 -8.53 0.04 -16.81
C GLN A 77 -9.32 -1.06 -16.13
N HIS A 78 -10.35 -0.68 -15.36
CA HIS A 78 -11.27 -1.65 -14.77
C HIS A 78 -12.49 -1.89 -15.68
N PRO A 79 -13.23 -3.01 -15.49
CA PRO A 79 -14.47 -3.31 -16.23
C PRO A 79 -15.54 -2.25 -16.04
N ALA A 80 -16.52 -2.19 -16.97
CA ALA A 80 -17.60 -1.22 -16.96
C ALA A 80 -18.73 -1.53 -15.96
N ALA A 81 -18.74 -2.68 -15.35
CA ALA A 81 -19.77 -3.06 -14.36
C ALA A 81 -19.64 -2.24 -13.07
N ALA A 82 -20.79 -1.89 -12.47
CA ALA A 82 -20.80 -1.28 -11.13
C ALA A 82 -20.21 -2.24 -10.11
N ASN A 83 -19.15 -1.83 -9.42
CA ASN A 83 -18.47 -2.65 -8.41
C ASN A 83 -17.43 -1.84 -7.62
N ASN A 84 -16.85 -2.47 -6.61
CA ASN A 84 -15.58 -2.09 -6.01
C ASN A 84 -14.45 -2.77 -6.79
N TYR A 85 -13.44 -2.00 -7.19
CA TYR A 85 -12.28 -2.52 -7.88
C TYR A 85 -11.03 -2.25 -7.07
N PHE A 86 -10.25 -3.29 -6.85
CA PHE A 86 -9.04 -3.30 -6.04
C PHE A 86 -7.83 -3.30 -6.96
N VAL A 87 -7.04 -2.25 -6.95
CA VAL A 87 -5.81 -2.10 -7.74
C VAL A 87 -4.61 -2.44 -6.85
N TYR A 88 -3.70 -3.27 -7.36
CA TYR A 88 -2.55 -3.77 -6.60
C TYR A 88 -1.43 -4.26 -7.49
N PHE A 89 -0.25 -4.49 -6.90
CA PHE A 89 0.79 -5.32 -7.50
C PHE A 89 0.66 -6.74 -6.95
N GLN A 90 0.60 -7.71 -7.86
CA GLN A 90 0.44 -9.11 -7.49
C GLN A 90 1.78 -9.81 -7.27
N ASP A 91 2.84 -9.30 -7.88
CA ASP A 91 4.17 -9.90 -7.87
C ASP A 91 5.27 -8.84 -8.11
N ASN A 92 6.46 -9.30 -8.45
CA ASN A 92 7.63 -8.48 -8.74
C ASN A 92 7.75 -8.05 -10.22
N SER A 93 6.73 -8.24 -11.03
CA SER A 93 6.76 -7.89 -12.47
C SER A 93 6.72 -6.39 -12.74
N GLY A 94 6.31 -5.58 -11.78
CA GLY A 94 6.09 -4.14 -11.95
C GLY A 94 4.83 -3.79 -12.73
N VAL A 95 3.88 -4.73 -12.84
CA VAL A 95 2.61 -4.55 -13.56
C VAL A 95 1.46 -4.42 -12.57
N LEU A 96 0.57 -3.44 -12.81
CA LEU A 96 -0.66 -3.30 -12.04
C LEU A 96 -1.66 -4.40 -12.39
N SER A 97 -2.35 -4.88 -11.38
CA SER A 97 -3.51 -5.77 -11.48
C SER A 97 -4.76 -5.09 -10.94
N VAL A 98 -5.92 -5.48 -11.43
CA VAL A 98 -7.23 -5.02 -10.94
C VAL A 98 -8.17 -6.20 -10.78
N SER A 99 -8.92 -6.23 -9.69
CA SER A 99 -9.88 -7.29 -9.37
C SER A 99 -11.11 -6.69 -8.69
N ASN A 100 -12.24 -7.37 -8.74
CA ASN A 100 -13.42 -7.09 -7.92
C ASN A 100 -13.43 -7.89 -6.60
N SER A 101 -12.42 -8.68 -6.36
CA SER A 101 -12.18 -9.34 -5.08
C SER A 101 -11.20 -8.52 -4.24
N ALA A 102 -11.44 -8.45 -2.93
CA ALA A 102 -10.56 -7.74 -2.01
C ALA A 102 -9.11 -8.26 -2.04
N TRP A 103 -8.17 -7.39 -1.65
CA TRP A 103 -6.78 -7.79 -1.57
C TRP A 103 -6.55 -8.91 -0.56
N ASP A 104 -5.64 -9.81 -0.89
CA ASP A 104 -4.94 -10.60 0.11
C ASP A 104 -3.70 -9.83 0.57
N LEU A 105 -3.74 -9.28 1.78
CA LEU A 105 -2.66 -8.44 2.35
C LEU A 105 -1.36 -9.22 2.60
N LEU A 106 -1.38 -10.55 2.51
CA LEU A 106 -0.17 -11.38 2.59
C LEU A 106 0.52 -11.55 1.24
N VAL A 107 -0.20 -11.30 0.14
CA VAL A 107 0.27 -11.56 -1.21
C VAL A 107 0.34 -10.28 -2.03
N HIS A 108 -0.66 -9.41 -1.91
CA HIS A 108 -0.77 -8.23 -2.74
C HIS A 108 -0.15 -7.00 -2.09
N VAL A 109 0.42 -6.11 -2.90
CA VAL A 109 0.76 -4.73 -2.50
C VAL A 109 -0.39 -3.82 -2.93
N PRO A 110 -1.28 -3.41 -2.01
CA PRO A 110 -2.42 -2.54 -2.31
C PRO A 110 -1.96 -1.19 -2.86
N VAL A 111 -2.72 -0.66 -3.81
CA VAL A 111 -2.46 0.65 -4.41
C VAL A 111 -3.66 1.57 -4.26
N CYS A 112 -4.83 1.12 -4.67
CA CYS A 112 -6.02 1.95 -4.74
C CYS A 112 -7.29 1.10 -4.68
N LEU A 113 -8.32 1.60 -3.97
CA LEU A 113 -9.68 1.10 -4.07
C LEU A 113 -10.47 2.05 -4.98
N ILE A 114 -11.16 1.52 -5.97
CA ILE A 114 -12.05 2.28 -6.86
C ILE A 114 -13.48 1.80 -6.63
N TYR A 115 -14.35 2.69 -6.20
CA TYR A 115 -15.78 2.48 -6.28
C TYR A 115 -16.29 3.00 -7.63
N TYR A 116 -17.06 2.20 -8.35
CA TYR A 116 -17.66 2.57 -9.61
C TYR A 116 -19.15 2.17 -9.62
N ASP A 117 -20.05 3.12 -9.89
CA ASP A 117 -21.51 2.91 -9.87
C ASP A 117 -22.07 2.46 -11.23
N GLY A 118 -21.22 2.27 -12.23
CA GLY A 118 -21.60 1.97 -13.60
C GLY A 118 -21.53 3.18 -14.53
N THR A 119 -21.39 4.39 -13.99
CA THR A 119 -21.31 5.66 -14.73
C THR A 119 -20.19 6.53 -14.24
N LYS A 120 -20.04 6.65 -12.91
CA LYS A 120 -19.05 7.46 -12.23
C LYS A 120 -18.31 6.61 -11.19
N GLY A 121 -17.10 7.03 -10.88
CA GLY A 121 -16.31 6.36 -9.87
C GLY A 121 -15.45 7.33 -9.07
N LEU A 122 -15.01 6.84 -7.91
CA LEU A 122 -14.09 7.50 -7.00
C LEU A 122 -12.96 6.53 -6.67
N ALA A 123 -11.76 7.06 -6.55
CA ALA A 123 -10.59 6.28 -6.20
C ALA A 123 -10.03 6.76 -4.86
N TRP A 124 -9.74 5.81 -3.96
CA TRP A 124 -9.12 6.05 -2.67
C TRP A 124 -7.75 5.40 -2.60
N GLU A 125 -6.82 6.15 -2.05
CA GLU A 125 -5.47 5.64 -1.81
C GLU A 125 -5.48 4.53 -0.77
N GLU A 126 -4.80 3.42 -1.10
CA GLU A 126 -4.59 2.29 -0.19
C GLU A 126 -3.13 1.82 -0.17
N ARG A 127 -2.22 2.71 -0.55
CA ARG A 127 -0.78 2.44 -0.47
C ARG A 127 -0.32 2.42 0.98
N HIS A 128 0.24 1.31 1.39
CA HIS A 128 0.76 1.12 2.73
C HIS A 128 2.28 1.17 2.74
N GLY A 129 2.85 1.65 3.85
CA GLY A 129 4.30 1.67 4.05
C GLY A 129 4.89 0.27 4.19
N ASN A 130 6.18 0.14 3.87
CA ASN A 130 6.93 -1.10 4.02
C ASN A 130 7.64 -1.22 5.37
N ASP A 131 7.35 -0.33 6.32
CA ASP A 131 7.99 -0.25 7.65
C ASP A 131 7.57 -1.40 8.59
N ARG A 132 6.53 -2.13 8.23
CA ARG A 132 5.99 -3.24 9.01
C ARG A 132 6.06 -4.56 8.26
N ASP A 133 6.17 -5.64 9.02
CA ASP A 133 5.98 -6.99 8.51
C ASP A 133 4.54 -7.18 8.02
N ARG A 134 4.36 -7.88 6.90
CA ARG A 134 3.04 -8.11 6.28
C ARG A 134 2.04 -8.83 7.19
N ASN A 135 2.50 -9.70 8.08
CA ASN A 135 1.61 -10.39 9.03
C ASN A 135 1.10 -9.41 10.09
N ASN A 136 1.97 -8.51 10.59
CA ASN A 136 1.55 -7.43 11.48
C ASN A 136 0.60 -6.46 10.80
N HIS A 137 0.84 -6.16 9.53
CA HIS A 137 -0.05 -5.32 8.73
C HIS A 137 -1.45 -5.95 8.63
N ARG A 138 -1.53 -7.21 8.21
CA ARG A 138 -2.79 -7.95 8.17
C ARG A 138 -3.46 -8.01 9.54
N TYR A 139 -2.72 -8.34 10.61
CA TYR A 139 -3.24 -8.39 11.97
C TYR A 139 -3.89 -7.06 12.39
N LEU A 140 -3.26 -5.92 12.08
CA LEU A 140 -3.81 -4.61 12.39
C LEU A 140 -5.10 -4.33 11.61
N HIS A 141 -5.19 -4.70 10.34
CA HIS A 141 -6.42 -4.59 9.58
C HIS A 141 -7.56 -5.43 10.15
N GLU A 142 -7.27 -6.66 10.55
CA GLU A 142 -8.27 -7.60 11.09
C GLU A 142 -8.71 -7.24 12.51
N THR A 143 -7.85 -6.61 13.33
CA THR A 143 -8.11 -6.37 14.75
C THR A 143 -8.44 -4.93 15.08
N HIS A 144 -7.80 -3.96 14.43
CA HIS A 144 -7.99 -2.54 14.71
C HIS A 144 -8.81 -1.83 13.64
N GLY A 145 -8.72 -2.29 12.38
CA GLY A 145 -9.40 -1.67 11.25
C GLY A 145 -8.96 -0.24 11.00
N THR A 146 -9.81 0.51 10.30
CA THR A 146 -9.61 1.94 10.05
C THR A 146 -10.07 2.75 11.25
N GLN A 147 -9.20 3.62 11.75
CA GLN A 147 -9.51 4.53 12.86
C GLN A 147 -9.51 5.97 12.36
N TYR A 148 -10.55 6.71 12.72
CA TYR A 148 -10.59 8.16 12.50
C TYR A 148 -9.65 8.86 13.48
N ILE A 149 -8.69 9.59 12.95
CA ILE A 149 -7.74 10.39 13.77
C ILE A 149 -8.09 11.86 13.72
N SER A 150 -8.30 12.43 12.52
CA SER A 150 -8.61 13.85 12.35
C SER A 150 -9.03 14.13 10.89
N GLY A 151 -9.54 15.30 10.63
CA GLY A 151 -10.07 15.71 9.32
C GLY A 151 -11.58 15.49 9.21
N LEU A 152 -12.11 15.32 8.02
CA LEU A 152 -13.54 15.07 7.76
C LEU A 152 -14.47 16.01 8.54
N SER A 153 -14.21 17.31 8.47
CA SER A 153 -15.14 18.27 9.06
C SER A 153 -16.48 18.22 8.31
N ILE A 154 -17.55 18.20 9.06
CA ILE A 154 -18.90 18.31 8.49
C ILE A 154 -19.20 19.80 8.31
N ALA A 155 -19.39 20.20 7.04
CA ALA A 155 -19.79 21.55 6.69
C ALA A 155 -21.17 21.54 6.05
N ASP A 156 -21.83 22.68 6.03
CA ASP A 156 -23.13 22.88 5.36
C ASP A 156 -24.19 21.87 5.83
N TYR A 157 -24.15 21.56 7.13
CA TYR A 157 -25.14 20.66 7.73
C TYR A 157 -26.51 21.35 7.75
N THR A 158 -27.46 20.77 7.02
CA THR A 158 -28.84 21.25 6.99
C THR A 158 -29.78 20.14 7.47
N LEU A 159 -30.48 20.40 8.54
CA LEU A 159 -31.56 19.52 9.00
C LEU A 159 -32.84 19.88 8.25
N GLU A 160 -33.31 18.99 7.43
CA GLU A 160 -34.57 19.17 6.75
C GLU A 160 -35.76 18.98 7.71
N SER A 161 -36.76 19.82 7.64
CA SER A 161 -37.88 19.85 8.59
C SER A 161 -39.10 19.00 8.18
N SER A 162 -39.11 18.38 7.01
CA SER A 162 -40.23 17.59 6.55
C SER A 162 -40.06 16.10 6.81
N LEU A 163 -41.16 15.41 7.02
CA LEU A 163 -41.17 13.99 7.38
C LEU A 163 -40.65 13.01 6.30
N VAL A 164 -40.37 13.49 5.13
CA VAL A 164 -39.84 12.68 4.00
C VAL A 164 -38.34 12.83 3.81
N ASN A 165 -37.70 13.33 4.82
CA ASN A 165 -36.46 13.98 4.73
C ASN A 165 -35.25 13.28 5.00
N SER A 166 -34.29 13.61 4.23
CA SER A 166 -32.90 13.32 4.41
C SER A 166 -32.19 14.49 5.07
N THR A 167 -31.35 14.22 6.01
CA THR A 167 -30.33 15.16 6.43
C THR A 167 -29.29 15.25 5.33
N LYS A 168 -29.03 16.47 4.84
CA LYS A 168 -27.98 16.72 3.87
C LYS A 168 -26.78 17.30 4.58
N PHE A 169 -25.61 16.82 4.23
CA PHE A 169 -24.35 17.35 4.71
C PHE A 169 -23.28 17.19 3.63
N SER A 170 -22.31 18.06 3.65
CA SER A 170 -21.07 17.91 2.89
C SER A 170 -19.92 17.58 3.82
N ILE A 171 -18.94 16.83 3.31
CA ILE A 171 -17.70 16.51 4.00
C ILE A 171 -16.57 17.15 3.21
N SER A 172 -15.76 17.93 3.89
CA SER A 172 -14.63 18.65 3.32
C SER A 172 -13.30 18.10 3.89
#